data_52f9159ce2bdd0c028ce31eb727e1228
#
_entry.id   52f9159ce2bdd0c028ce31eb727e1228
#
_cell.length_a   1.000
_cell.length_b   1.000
_cell.length_c   1.000
_cell.angle_alpha   90.00
_cell.angle_beta   90.00
_cell.angle_gamma   90.00
#
_symmetry.space_group_name_H-M   'P 1'
#
loop_
_entity.id
_entity.type
_entity.pdbx_description
1 polymer ?
#
loop_
_entity_poly.entity_id
_entity_poly.type
_entity_poly.pdbx_seq_one_letter_code
_entity_poly.pdbx_strand_id
1 'polypeptide(L)'
;MIRTNTRVVALATALILAGTLAACKKKDDTTLTDTTSLGTTTATVAIDTSPIRVSDVQVGKAIGSDKKVGNQTTDFAVRDTMYVAVVTEGAAKDAKLTTKWTYNGKQVVKESSQTISPTGGETVTEFHVDKKTAWPKGKYKVDVSLNGVAAGSKDLEVK
;
A
#
# COMPACT_ATOMS: atom_id res chain seq x y z
N MET A 1 -21.56 -37.96 -6.74
CA MET A 1 -20.62 -38.08 -7.90
C MET A 1 -19.40 -37.24 -7.57
N ILE A 2 -18.35 -37.94 -7.18
CA ILE A 2 -17.07 -37.39 -6.73
C ILE A 2 -16.18 -37.38 -7.96
N ARG A 3 -15.58 -36.27 -8.34
CA ARG A 3 -14.47 -36.26 -9.32
C ARG A 3 -13.24 -35.60 -8.69
N THR A 4 -12.38 -36.46 -8.21
CA THR A 4 -10.99 -36.25 -7.88
C THR A 4 -10.18 -36.07 -9.18
N ASN A 5 -9.43 -34.99 -9.33
CA ASN A 5 -8.38 -34.88 -10.32
C ASN A 5 -7.04 -34.67 -9.61
N THR A 6 -6.38 -35.79 -9.41
CA THR A 6 -4.97 -35.92 -9.09
C THR A 6 -4.17 -35.66 -10.38
N ARG A 7 -3.27 -34.70 -10.40
CA ARG A 7 -2.18 -34.63 -11.37
C ARG A 7 -0.84 -34.64 -10.67
N VAL A 8 -0.25 -35.80 -10.79
CA VAL A 8 1.16 -36.11 -10.54
C VAL A 8 1.97 -35.66 -11.78
N VAL A 9 3.05 -34.94 -11.60
CA VAL A 9 4.16 -34.81 -12.57
C VAL A 9 5.39 -34.53 -11.71
N ALA A 10 6.24 -35.53 -11.49
CA ALA A 10 7.36 -35.99 -12.30
C ALA A 10 8.59 -35.07 -12.17
N LEU A 11 9.57 -35.65 -11.44
CA LEU A 11 10.99 -35.27 -11.34
C LEU A 11 11.66 -35.30 -12.74
N ALA A 12 12.57 -34.37 -12.95
CA ALA A 12 13.67 -34.58 -13.90
C ALA A 12 14.95 -33.94 -13.35
N THR A 13 15.89 -34.80 -13.15
CA THR A 13 17.25 -34.88 -12.80
C THR A 13 18.21 -34.08 -13.71
N ALA A 14 19.24 -33.47 -13.03
CA ALA A 14 20.67 -33.45 -13.38
C ALA A 14 21.14 -32.87 -14.72
N LEU A 15 22.12 -31.97 -14.66
CA LEU A 15 23.45 -32.21 -15.25
C LEU A 15 24.50 -31.23 -14.66
N ILE A 16 25.58 -31.83 -14.23
CA ILE A 16 26.86 -31.27 -13.79
C ILE A 16 27.64 -30.85 -15.04
N LEU A 17 28.26 -29.66 -15.03
CA LEU A 17 29.42 -29.42 -15.88
C LEU A 17 30.47 -28.61 -15.09
N ALA A 18 31.56 -29.32 -14.88
CA ALA A 18 32.85 -28.77 -14.37
C ALA A 18 33.65 -28.14 -15.52
N GLY A 19 34.43 -27.14 -15.25
CA GLY A 19 35.37 -26.53 -16.18
C GLY A 19 35.92 -25.26 -15.60
N THR A 20 37.05 -25.18 -15.17
CA THR A 20 38.48 -25.29 -15.37
C THR A 20 39.16 -24.02 -14.90
N LEU A 21 40.20 -24.25 -14.10
CA LEU A 21 41.18 -23.28 -13.57
C LEU A 21 41.87 -22.48 -14.68
N ALA A 22 42.06 -21.17 -14.44
CA ALA A 22 43.18 -20.48 -15.00
C ALA A 22 43.88 -19.66 -13.87
N ALA A 23 44.97 -20.17 -13.42
CA ALA A 23 45.90 -19.50 -12.53
C ALA A 23 46.72 -18.48 -13.32
N CYS A 24 46.77 -17.22 -12.85
CA CYS A 24 47.84 -16.30 -13.15
C CYS A 24 48.50 -15.84 -11.88
N LYS A 25 49.71 -16.33 -11.68
CA LYS A 25 50.64 -16.03 -10.64
C LYS A 25 51.42 -14.77 -11.03
N LYS A 26 51.43 -13.74 -10.18
CA LYS A 26 52.59 -12.84 -10.07
C LYS A 26 52.73 -12.30 -8.65
N LYS A 27 53.93 -12.40 -8.22
CA LYS A 27 54.64 -12.34 -6.98
C LYS A 27 54.95 -10.89 -6.56
N ASP A 28 55.14 -10.79 -5.26
CA ASP A 28 55.90 -9.82 -4.43
C ASP A 28 55.03 -8.67 -3.88
N ASP A 29 55.10 -8.28 -2.65
CA ASP A 29 56.00 -8.42 -1.49
C ASP A 29 55.30 -7.76 -0.28
N THR A 30 55.42 -8.40 0.86
CA THR A 30 55.50 -7.89 2.24
C THR A 30 54.77 -6.59 2.62
N THR A 31 53.76 -6.65 3.50
CA THR A 31 53.82 -6.08 4.86
C THR A 31 52.54 -6.45 5.64
N LEU A 32 52.75 -7.10 6.79
CA LEU A 32 51.76 -7.38 7.81
C LEU A 32 51.21 -6.07 8.38
N THR A 33 49.90 -5.87 8.27
CA THR A 33 49.22 -5.07 9.28
C THR A 33 47.82 -5.67 9.44
N ASP A 34 47.67 -6.40 10.52
CA ASP A 34 46.43 -6.86 11.07
C ASP A 34 45.54 -5.63 11.38
N THR A 35 44.44 -5.49 10.65
CA THR A 35 43.36 -4.61 11.06
C THR A 35 42.06 -5.31 10.74
N THR A 36 41.54 -6.04 11.73
CA THR A 36 40.20 -6.53 11.77
C THR A 36 39.24 -5.33 11.68
N SER A 37 38.92 -4.92 10.47
CA SER A 37 37.82 -3.98 10.22
C SER A 37 36.55 -4.78 10.25
N LEU A 38 35.88 -4.80 11.40
CA LEU A 38 34.45 -5.08 11.49
C LEU A 38 33.72 -4.04 10.62
N GLY A 39 33.50 -4.41 9.37
CA GLY A 39 32.66 -3.65 8.48
C GLY A 39 31.22 -3.63 9.00
N THR A 40 30.91 -2.66 9.85
CA THR A 40 29.51 -2.29 10.13
C THR A 40 28.93 -1.79 8.82
N THR A 41 28.23 -2.67 8.13
CA THR A 41 27.38 -2.28 6.99
C THR A 41 26.23 -1.46 7.57
N THR A 42 26.45 -0.17 7.71
CA THR A 42 25.35 0.76 7.95
C THR A 42 24.49 0.73 6.69
N ALA A 43 23.41 -0.02 6.73
CA ALA A 43 22.39 0.05 5.69
C ALA A 43 21.88 1.50 5.68
N THR A 44 22.36 2.28 4.74
CA THR A 44 21.81 3.60 4.47
C THR A 44 20.39 3.37 3.96
N VAL A 45 19.41 3.57 4.82
CA VAL A 45 18.01 3.61 4.41
C VAL A 45 17.89 4.82 3.49
N ALA A 46 17.75 4.57 2.20
CA ALA A 46 17.49 5.63 1.25
C ALA A 46 16.12 6.25 1.64
N ILE A 47 16.15 7.50 2.10
CA ILE A 47 14.95 8.26 2.37
C ILE A 47 14.34 8.57 0.99
N ASP A 48 13.15 8.02 0.72
CA ASP A 48 12.41 8.37 -0.48
C ASP A 48 11.96 9.84 -0.37
N THR A 49 12.62 10.70 -1.11
CA THR A 49 12.32 12.14 -1.18
C THR A 49 11.38 12.49 -2.33
N SER A 50 10.80 11.49 -2.99
CA SER A 50 9.79 11.71 -4.03
C SER A 50 8.62 12.54 -3.48
N PRO A 51 8.06 13.47 -4.28
CA PRO A 51 6.89 14.22 -3.83
C PRO A 51 5.72 13.28 -3.53
N ILE A 52 4.98 13.60 -2.47
CA ILE A 52 3.84 12.80 -2.05
C ILE A 52 2.79 12.69 -3.15
N ARG A 53 2.25 11.50 -3.33
CA ARG A 53 1.11 11.22 -4.22
C ARG A 53 0.17 10.21 -3.59
N VAL A 54 -1.09 10.23 -3.97
CA VAL A 54 -2.03 9.13 -3.68
C VAL A 54 -1.74 8.00 -4.66
N SER A 55 -1.42 6.81 -4.13
CA SER A 55 -1.14 5.61 -4.92
C SER A 55 -2.37 4.69 -5.03
N ASP A 56 -3.22 4.65 -3.99
CA ASP A 56 -4.45 3.86 -4.01
C ASP A 56 -5.52 4.46 -3.10
N VAL A 57 -6.80 4.15 -3.41
CA VAL A 57 -7.96 4.46 -2.60
C VAL A 57 -8.77 3.18 -2.43
N GLN A 58 -8.82 2.65 -1.21
CA GLN A 58 -9.52 1.41 -0.89
C GLN A 58 -10.78 1.73 -0.09
N VAL A 59 -11.88 1.02 -0.36
CA VAL A 59 -13.13 1.16 0.41
C VAL A 59 -13.63 -0.19 0.91
N GLY A 60 -14.29 -0.21 2.06
CA GLY A 60 -14.84 -1.43 2.65
C GLY A 60 -15.53 -1.22 3.98
N LYS A 61 -15.87 -2.33 4.65
CA LYS A 61 -16.70 -2.34 5.86
C LYS A 61 -15.92 -2.42 7.16
N ALA A 62 -14.63 -2.61 7.10
CA ALA A 62 -13.78 -2.73 8.28
C ALA A 62 -12.39 -2.13 8.03
N ILE A 63 -11.72 -1.75 9.11
CA ILE A 63 -10.33 -1.29 9.12
C ILE A 63 -9.52 -2.18 10.06
N GLY A 64 -8.36 -2.61 9.61
CA GLY A 64 -7.36 -3.30 10.42
C GLY A 64 -6.56 -2.34 11.32
N SER A 65 -5.76 -2.91 12.22
CA SER A 65 -4.84 -2.13 13.06
C SER A 65 -3.76 -1.39 12.25
N ASP A 66 -3.46 -1.88 11.06
CA ASP A 66 -2.57 -1.28 10.06
C ASP A 66 -3.23 -0.17 9.23
N LYS A 67 -4.47 0.21 9.56
CA LYS A 67 -5.34 1.16 8.84
C LYS A 67 -5.69 0.74 7.40
N LYS A 68 -5.36 -0.48 7.00
CA LYS A 68 -5.79 -1.03 5.72
C LYS A 68 -7.24 -1.50 5.78
N VAL A 69 -7.91 -1.41 4.64
CA VAL A 69 -9.30 -1.86 4.54
C VAL A 69 -9.36 -3.37 4.53
N GLY A 70 -10.03 -3.95 5.54
CA GLY A 70 -10.53 -5.31 5.48
C GLY A 70 -11.91 -5.35 4.81
N ASN A 71 -12.30 -6.51 4.26
CA ASN A 71 -13.57 -6.67 3.56
C ASN A 71 -13.82 -5.58 2.51
N GLN A 72 -12.88 -5.44 1.57
CA GLN A 72 -13.01 -4.48 0.47
C GLN A 72 -14.29 -4.74 -0.31
N THR A 73 -15.10 -3.73 -0.43
CA THR A 73 -16.38 -3.77 -1.17
C THR A 73 -16.82 -2.38 -1.55
N THR A 74 -17.56 -2.28 -2.63
CA THR A 74 -18.32 -1.08 -3.02
C THR A 74 -19.79 -1.18 -2.68
N ASP A 75 -20.25 -2.34 -2.17
CA ASP A 75 -21.65 -2.62 -1.81
C ASP A 75 -21.84 -2.59 -0.29
N PHE A 76 -22.72 -1.73 0.18
CA PHE A 76 -22.98 -1.50 1.59
C PHE A 76 -24.44 -1.74 1.94
N ALA A 77 -24.67 -2.23 3.16
CA ALA A 77 -26.00 -2.26 3.73
C ALA A 77 -26.35 -0.91 4.38
N VAL A 78 -27.63 -0.67 4.57
CA VAL A 78 -28.18 0.61 5.09
C VAL A 78 -27.69 1.02 6.47
N ARG A 79 -27.01 0.11 7.21
CA ARG A 79 -26.47 0.41 8.55
C ARG A 79 -24.96 0.21 8.66
N ASP A 80 -24.29 -0.06 7.54
CA ASP A 80 -22.85 -0.23 7.52
C ASP A 80 -22.13 1.11 7.76
N THR A 81 -20.99 1.06 8.43
CA THR A 81 -19.98 2.11 8.38
C THR A 81 -19.19 1.93 7.09
N MET A 82 -19.01 3.02 6.36
CA MET A 82 -18.19 3.03 5.15
C MET A 82 -16.81 3.58 5.46
N TYR A 83 -15.79 2.75 5.28
CA TYR A 83 -14.39 3.12 5.49
C TYR A 83 -13.71 3.37 4.16
N VAL A 84 -12.79 4.32 4.15
CA VAL A 84 -11.84 4.54 3.06
C VAL A 84 -10.43 4.63 3.63
N ALA A 85 -9.51 3.84 3.08
CA ALA A 85 -8.09 3.96 3.31
C ALA A 85 -7.45 4.61 2.09
N VAL A 86 -6.79 5.73 2.31
CA VAL A 86 -6.03 6.44 1.28
C VAL A 86 -4.57 6.08 1.46
N VAL A 87 -4.02 5.40 0.47
CA VAL A 87 -2.61 5.03 0.42
C VAL A 87 -1.85 6.14 -0.28
N THR A 88 -0.83 6.66 0.40
CA THR A 88 0.07 7.68 -0.17
C THR A 88 1.49 7.14 -0.19
N GLU A 89 2.26 7.56 -1.17
CA GLU A 89 3.70 7.29 -1.29
C GLU A 89 4.47 8.60 -1.44
N GLY A 90 5.72 8.58 -0.98
CA GLY A 90 6.61 9.74 -1.01
C GLY A 90 6.62 10.52 0.29
N ALA A 91 7.36 11.63 0.30
CA ALA A 91 7.55 12.47 1.47
C ALA A 91 6.82 13.82 1.33
N ALA A 92 6.30 14.32 2.44
CA ALA A 92 5.73 15.66 2.53
C ALA A 92 5.76 16.17 3.96
N LYS A 93 5.74 17.49 4.11
CA LYS A 93 5.48 18.17 5.37
C LYS A 93 4.12 18.82 5.27
N ASP A 94 3.26 18.52 6.24
CA ASP A 94 1.94 19.15 6.41
C ASP A 94 1.02 19.03 5.15
N ALA A 95 1.09 17.88 4.46
CA ALA A 95 0.19 17.60 3.34
C ALA A 95 -1.24 17.38 3.83
N LYS A 96 -2.22 18.03 3.19
CA LYS A 96 -3.62 17.93 3.55
C LYS A 96 -4.33 16.91 2.67
N LEU A 97 -4.76 15.80 3.26
CA LEU A 97 -5.69 14.85 2.63
C LEU A 97 -7.13 15.25 2.99
N THR A 98 -8.00 15.28 2.00
CA THR A 98 -9.43 15.54 2.17
C THR A 98 -10.25 14.47 1.48
N THR A 99 -11.29 13.98 2.15
CA THR A 99 -12.30 13.10 1.58
C THR A 99 -13.64 13.80 1.56
N LYS A 100 -14.34 13.76 0.43
CA LYS A 100 -15.68 14.31 0.26
C LYS A 100 -16.63 13.20 -0.19
N TRP A 101 -17.63 12.93 0.63
CA TRP A 101 -18.65 11.93 0.35
C TRP A 101 -19.89 12.58 -0.22
N THR A 102 -20.41 12.06 -1.32
CA THR A 102 -21.60 12.56 -1.98
C THR A 102 -22.61 11.45 -2.19
N TYR A 103 -23.91 11.81 -2.15
CA TYR A 103 -25.03 10.95 -2.44
C TYR A 103 -25.70 11.39 -3.74
N ASN A 104 -25.95 10.44 -4.64
CA ASN A 104 -26.54 10.67 -5.97
C ASN A 104 -25.86 11.82 -6.75
N GLY A 105 -24.56 11.99 -6.57
CA GLY A 105 -23.75 12.99 -7.28
C GLY A 105 -24.03 14.45 -6.93
N LYS A 106 -24.91 14.73 -5.98
CA LYS A 106 -25.38 16.09 -5.68
C LYS A 106 -25.25 16.46 -4.20
N GLN A 107 -25.70 15.60 -3.32
CA GLN A 107 -25.78 15.91 -1.90
C GLN A 107 -24.47 15.56 -1.21
N VAL A 108 -23.80 16.53 -0.61
CA VAL A 108 -22.64 16.29 0.27
C VAL A 108 -23.12 15.63 1.56
N VAL A 109 -22.59 14.45 1.85
CA VAL A 109 -22.89 13.67 3.05
C VAL A 109 -21.94 14.05 4.17
N LYS A 110 -20.64 14.07 3.87
CA LYS A 110 -19.58 14.41 4.81
C LYS A 110 -18.34 14.88 4.03
N GLU A 111 -17.61 15.80 4.62
CA GLU A 111 -16.27 16.16 4.21
C GLU A 111 -15.36 16.10 5.43
N SER A 112 -14.18 15.50 5.27
CA SER A 112 -13.21 15.33 6.35
C SER A 112 -11.80 15.54 5.82
N SER A 113 -10.95 16.15 6.63
CA SER A 113 -9.55 16.38 6.28
C SER A 113 -8.63 15.92 7.39
N GLN A 114 -7.45 15.42 7.01
CA GLN A 114 -6.34 15.12 7.93
C GLN A 114 -5.06 15.69 7.35
N THR A 115 -4.22 16.25 8.23
CA THR A 115 -2.86 16.68 7.86
C THR A 115 -1.90 15.54 8.15
N ILE A 116 -1.07 15.18 7.17
CA ILE A 116 -0.09 14.10 7.24
C ILE A 116 1.30 14.62 6.87
N SER A 117 2.32 14.04 7.48
CA SER A 117 3.73 14.40 7.25
C SER A 117 4.56 13.12 7.04
N PRO A 118 4.33 12.36 5.96
CA PRO A 118 5.09 11.15 5.69
C PRO A 118 6.54 11.49 5.37
N THR A 119 7.45 10.62 5.82
CA THR A 119 8.90 10.78 5.65
C THR A 119 9.46 9.99 4.48
N GLY A 120 8.59 9.40 3.67
CA GLY A 120 8.90 8.53 2.54
C GLY A 120 8.20 7.17 2.64
N GLY A 121 8.14 6.45 1.50
CA GLY A 121 7.47 5.15 1.43
C GLY A 121 5.93 5.24 1.51
N GLU A 122 5.30 4.10 1.82
CA GLU A 122 3.85 3.96 1.92
C GLU A 122 3.33 4.47 3.26
N THR A 123 2.30 5.31 3.22
CA THR A 123 1.55 5.74 4.40
C THR A 123 0.06 5.57 4.14
N VAL A 124 -0.65 4.97 5.11
CA VAL A 124 -2.10 4.73 5.00
C VAL A 124 -2.84 5.67 5.96
N THR A 125 -3.78 6.42 5.42
CA THR A 125 -4.66 7.33 6.18
C THR A 125 -6.10 6.87 6.06
N GLU A 126 -6.74 6.62 7.18
CA GLU A 126 -8.12 6.15 7.26
C GLU A 126 -9.08 7.32 7.44
N PHE A 127 -10.22 7.22 6.73
CA PHE A 127 -11.42 8.03 6.94
C PHE A 127 -12.64 7.13 6.96
N HIS A 128 -13.70 7.56 7.62
CA HIS A 128 -14.97 6.84 7.60
C HIS A 128 -16.17 7.78 7.68
N VAL A 129 -17.30 7.24 7.28
CA VAL A 129 -18.61 7.83 7.52
C VAL A 129 -19.52 6.80 8.15
N ASP A 130 -20.19 7.22 9.19
CA ASP A 130 -21.21 6.48 9.91
C ASP A 130 -22.48 7.32 10.07
N LYS A 131 -23.57 6.68 10.37
CA LYS A 131 -24.84 7.35 10.60
C LYS A 131 -25.66 6.62 11.66
N LYS A 132 -26.22 7.34 12.60
CA LYS A 132 -27.11 6.77 13.63
C LYS A 132 -28.41 6.20 13.05
N THR A 133 -28.85 6.71 11.90
CA THR A 133 -30.03 6.24 11.16
C THR A 133 -29.60 5.43 9.94
N ALA A 134 -30.53 4.72 9.31
CA ALA A 134 -30.24 4.03 8.07
C ALA A 134 -29.78 5.00 6.96
N TRP A 135 -28.82 4.56 6.17
CA TRP A 135 -28.42 5.24 4.94
C TRP A 135 -29.54 5.17 3.90
N PRO A 136 -29.83 6.22 3.17
CA PRO A 136 -30.63 6.12 1.96
C PRO A 136 -30.02 5.13 0.98
N LYS A 137 -30.83 4.25 0.40
CA LYS A 137 -30.38 3.38 -0.70
C LYS A 137 -30.03 4.21 -1.93
N GLY A 138 -29.00 3.81 -2.65
CA GLY A 138 -28.60 4.47 -3.87
C GLY A 138 -27.08 4.63 -4.01
N LYS A 139 -26.67 5.49 -4.94
CA LYS A 139 -25.26 5.68 -5.31
C LYS A 139 -24.59 6.72 -4.42
N TYR A 140 -23.42 6.35 -3.94
CA TYR A 140 -22.53 7.22 -3.20
C TYR A 140 -21.19 7.32 -3.93
N LYS A 141 -20.45 8.36 -3.65
CA LYS A 141 -19.12 8.56 -4.16
C LYS A 141 -18.25 9.17 -3.06
N VAL A 142 -17.02 8.68 -2.94
CA VAL A 142 -15.98 9.36 -2.18
C VAL A 142 -14.94 9.91 -3.15
N ASP A 143 -14.72 11.20 -3.09
CA ASP A 143 -13.67 11.91 -3.80
C ASP A 143 -12.54 12.20 -2.80
N VAL A 144 -11.29 11.94 -3.20
CA VAL A 144 -10.08 12.18 -2.42
C VAL A 144 -9.29 13.29 -3.09
N SER A 145 -8.85 14.26 -2.31
CA SER A 145 -7.93 15.30 -2.75
C SER A 145 -6.70 15.40 -1.86
N LEU A 146 -5.57 15.72 -2.47
CA LEU A 146 -4.30 15.98 -1.81
C LEU A 146 -3.91 17.43 -2.06
N ASN A 147 -3.75 18.21 -0.99
CA ASN A 147 -3.48 19.65 -1.06
C ASN A 147 -4.48 20.43 -1.95
N GLY A 148 -5.75 19.99 -1.95
CA GLY A 148 -6.80 20.62 -2.75
C GLY A 148 -6.89 20.15 -4.21
N VAL A 149 -5.95 19.32 -4.67
CA VAL A 149 -5.95 18.73 -6.01
C VAL A 149 -6.61 17.35 -5.96
N ALA A 150 -7.53 17.07 -6.89
CA ALA A 150 -8.17 15.75 -6.98
C ALA A 150 -7.11 14.66 -7.20
N ALA A 151 -7.16 13.61 -6.39
CA ALA A 151 -6.13 12.58 -6.35
C ALA A 151 -6.70 11.15 -6.48
N GLY A 152 -8.01 10.97 -6.35
CA GLY A 152 -8.66 9.67 -6.52
C GLY A 152 -10.15 9.74 -6.21
N SER A 153 -10.88 8.70 -6.57
CA SER A 153 -12.29 8.56 -6.20
C SER A 153 -12.73 7.10 -6.24
N LYS A 154 -13.81 6.78 -5.51
CA LYS A 154 -14.50 5.49 -5.57
C LYS A 154 -16.01 5.70 -5.56
N ASP A 155 -16.69 4.96 -6.42
CA ASP A 155 -18.15 4.85 -6.42
C ASP A 155 -18.56 3.70 -5.51
N LEU A 156 -19.68 3.89 -4.80
CA LEU A 156 -20.22 2.93 -3.85
C LEU A 156 -21.74 2.85 -4.02
N GLU A 157 -22.35 1.77 -3.57
CA GLU A 157 -23.78 1.60 -3.57
C GLU A 157 -24.29 1.13 -2.22
N VAL A 158 -25.37 1.72 -1.74
CA VAL A 158 -26.13 1.25 -0.57
C VAL A 158 -27.37 0.53 -1.05
N LYS A 159 -27.54 -0.73 -0.66
CA LYS A 159 -28.60 -1.67 -1.09
C LYS A 159 -29.59 -2.02 0.03
#